data_e8e810e582d07d3f16d87435217e4d12
#
_entry.id   e8e810e582d07d3f16d87435217e4d12
#
_cell.length_a   1.000
_cell.length_b   1.000
_cell.length_c   1.000
_cell.angle_alpha   90.00
_cell.angle_beta   90.00
_cell.angle_gamma   90.00
#
_symmetry.space_group_name_H-M   'P 1'
#
loop_
_entity.id
_entity.type
_entity.pdbx_description
1 polymer ?
#
loop_
_entity_poly.entity_id
_entity_poly.type
_entity_poly.pdbx_seq_one_letter_code
_entity_poly.pdbx_strand_id
1 'polypeptide(L)'
;MLEKVEKPKTLKETALEQLRLAIMIGQLAPGKRLVERTICEQLGVSRTVVRECIRHLESENLVTVSAGGSSVAVLESDEIRQIYHLRAMLESEAVRYCAEQVTPELVETLQNHLVQIRDNLQAGDVVKALGHSYSFYERLFMTAGMTVAWELTERLNGRIGRLRFMTLSTQERAVKGPSNLQEIVSNITQGDSKAAVKACRKHIDEACRMGLHLNKQPS
;
A
#
# COMPACT_ATOMS: atom_id res chain seq x y z
N MET A 1 -3.56 33.17 22.51
CA MET A 1 -3.26 31.74 22.27
C MET A 1 -2.49 31.66 20.96
N LEU A 2 -1.31 31.04 20.97
CA LEU A 2 -0.54 30.90 19.72
C LEU A 2 -1.16 29.74 18.92
N GLU A 3 -1.46 29.97 17.64
CA GLU A 3 -1.91 28.91 16.74
C GLU A 3 -0.76 27.98 16.38
N LYS A 4 -1.04 26.67 16.27
CA LYS A 4 -0.09 25.66 15.88
C LYS A 4 0.32 25.87 14.42
N VAL A 5 1.56 26.25 14.16
CA VAL A 5 2.07 26.40 12.79
C VAL A 5 2.21 25.01 12.19
N GLU A 6 1.46 24.71 11.12
CA GLU A 6 1.70 23.51 10.32
C GLU A 6 3.08 23.62 9.67
N LYS A 7 3.94 22.66 9.97
CA LYS A 7 5.27 22.60 9.33
C LYS A 7 5.09 22.21 7.87
N PRO A 8 5.52 23.02 6.91
CA PRO A 8 5.58 22.59 5.52
C PRO A 8 6.50 21.36 5.39
N LYS A 9 6.18 20.44 4.48
CA LYS A 9 7.03 19.27 4.20
C LYS A 9 8.45 19.75 3.85
N THR A 10 9.42 19.09 4.42
CA THR A 10 10.84 19.35 4.11
C THR A 10 11.12 18.87 2.67
N LEU A 11 12.16 19.44 2.06
CA LEU A 11 12.63 19.01 0.74
C LEU A 11 12.99 17.51 0.71
N LYS A 12 13.52 16.98 1.83
CA LYS A 12 13.79 15.56 2.00
C LYS A 12 12.51 14.71 1.98
N GLU A 13 11.49 15.10 2.71
CA GLU A 13 10.22 14.38 2.75
C GLU A 13 9.56 14.36 1.37
N THR A 14 9.56 15.49 0.67
CA THR A 14 9.04 15.59 -0.70
C THR A 14 9.83 14.70 -1.66
N ALA A 15 11.16 14.73 -1.61
CA ALA A 15 12.02 13.89 -2.45
C ALA A 15 11.80 12.39 -2.17
N LEU A 16 11.68 12.02 -0.89
CA LEU A 16 11.42 10.63 -0.48
C LEU A 16 10.08 10.12 -0.99
N GLU A 17 9.01 10.94 -0.86
CA GLU A 17 7.69 10.61 -1.37
C GLU A 17 7.69 10.41 -2.90
N GLN A 18 8.37 11.29 -3.64
CA GLN A 18 8.48 11.16 -5.09
C GLN A 18 9.23 9.90 -5.52
N LEU A 19 10.35 9.58 -4.86
CA LEU A 19 11.10 8.36 -5.14
C LEU A 19 10.30 7.10 -4.81
N ARG A 20 9.62 7.09 -3.65
CA ARG A 20 8.75 5.98 -3.25
C ARG A 20 7.63 5.77 -4.27
N LEU A 21 6.97 6.85 -4.69
CA LEU A 21 5.93 6.80 -5.71
C LEU A 21 6.49 6.27 -7.04
N ALA A 22 7.63 6.76 -7.51
CA ALA A 22 8.25 6.33 -8.76
C ALA A 22 8.60 4.82 -8.76
N ILE A 23 9.04 4.28 -7.60
CA ILE A 23 9.26 2.83 -7.42
C ILE A 23 7.92 2.09 -7.43
N MET A 24 6.94 2.59 -6.70
CA MET A 24 5.63 1.95 -6.56
C MET A 24 4.92 1.81 -7.90
N ILE A 25 4.91 2.87 -8.73
CA ILE A 25 4.24 2.88 -10.05
C ILE A 25 5.10 2.30 -11.19
N GLY A 26 6.31 1.82 -10.88
CA GLY A 26 7.19 1.17 -11.85
C GLY A 26 8.00 2.09 -12.76
N GLN A 27 7.96 3.42 -12.59
CA GLN A 27 8.86 4.36 -13.30
C GLN A 27 10.34 4.06 -13.01
N LEU A 28 10.61 3.66 -11.77
CA LEU A 28 11.86 3.05 -11.37
C LEU A 28 11.64 1.54 -11.27
N ALA A 29 11.94 0.83 -12.36
CA ALA A 29 11.68 -0.60 -12.47
C ALA A 29 12.50 -1.44 -11.47
N PRO A 30 12.05 -2.66 -11.08
CA PRO A 30 12.83 -3.60 -10.27
C PRO A 30 14.22 -3.84 -10.87
N GLY A 31 15.22 -3.89 -9.99
CA GLY A 31 16.63 -4.07 -10.38
C GLY A 31 17.28 -2.84 -11.01
N LYS A 32 16.50 -1.79 -11.35
CA LYS A 32 17.05 -0.56 -11.92
C LYS A 32 18.04 0.09 -10.96
N ARG A 33 19.24 0.37 -11.47
CA ARG A 33 20.28 1.09 -10.71
C ARG A 33 19.85 2.53 -10.44
N LEU A 34 19.99 2.98 -9.21
CA LEU A 34 19.72 4.33 -8.75
C LEU A 34 21.01 5.15 -8.80
N VAL A 35 21.13 6.02 -9.78
CA VAL A 35 22.31 6.88 -9.96
C VAL A 35 22.08 8.20 -9.22
N GLU A 36 22.79 8.40 -8.09
CA GLU A 36 22.61 9.58 -7.22
C GLU A 36 22.64 10.90 -8.01
N ARG A 37 23.59 11.05 -8.96
CA ARG A 37 23.71 12.26 -9.76
C ARG A 37 22.44 12.54 -10.56
N THR A 38 21.93 11.55 -11.26
CA THR A 38 20.72 11.69 -12.06
C THR A 38 19.50 12.04 -11.19
N ILE A 39 19.38 11.42 -10.00
CA ILE A 39 18.31 11.72 -9.05
C ILE A 39 18.43 13.16 -8.53
N CYS A 40 19.65 13.63 -8.20
CA CYS A 40 19.88 15.02 -7.78
C CYS A 40 19.42 16.01 -8.86
N GLU A 41 19.79 15.76 -10.12
CA GLU A 41 19.43 16.60 -11.25
C GLU A 41 17.90 16.63 -11.49
N GLN A 42 17.24 15.47 -11.40
CA GLN A 42 15.80 15.35 -11.63
C GLN A 42 14.96 15.98 -10.52
N LEU A 43 15.38 15.80 -9.25
CA LEU A 43 14.62 16.30 -8.10
C LEU A 43 15.05 17.69 -7.63
N GLY A 44 16.14 18.25 -8.17
CA GLY A 44 16.67 19.54 -7.74
C GLY A 44 17.18 19.54 -6.27
N VAL A 45 17.68 18.40 -5.78
CA VAL A 45 18.12 18.24 -4.39
C VAL A 45 19.60 17.89 -4.30
N SER A 46 20.21 18.11 -3.11
CA SER A 46 21.62 17.79 -2.86
C SER A 46 21.87 16.27 -2.81
N ARG A 47 23.13 15.87 -3.02
CA ARG A 47 23.57 14.47 -2.87
C ARG A 47 23.31 13.92 -1.46
N THR A 48 23.44 14.74 -0.44
CA THR A 48 23.16 14.36 0.95
C THR A 48 21.69 13.96 1.11
N VAL A 49 20.77 14.77 0.58
CA VAL A 49 19.33 14.47 0.62
C VAL A 49 19.03 13.17 -0.12
N VAL A 50 19.59 12.97 -1.32
CA VAL A 50 19.38 11.73 -2.09
C VAL A 50 19.86 10.50 -1.34
N ARG A 51 21.06 10.56 -0.73
CA ARG A 51 21.60 9.46 0.08
C ARG A 51 20.75 9.13 1.30
N GLU A 52 20.22 10.14 1.98
CA GLU A 52 19.28 9.93 3.08
C GLU A 52 17.98 9.30 2.61
N CYS A 53 17.43 9.73 1.47
CA CYS A 53 16.27 9.08 0.86
C CYS A 53 16.54 7.62 0.49
N ILE A 54 17.69 7.31 -0.12
CA ILE A 54 18.09 5.94 -0.47
C ILE A 54 18.18 5.06 0.79
N ARG A 55 18.82 5.54 1.87
CA ARG A 55 18.90 4.80 3.14
C ARG A 55 17.50 4.55 3.74
N HIS A 56 16.61 5.53 3.63
CA HIS A 56 15.24 5.36 4.11
C HIS A 56 14.49 4.32 3.29
N LEU A 57 14.58 4.38 1.95
CA LEU A 57 13.99 3.38 1.08
C LEU A 57 14.60 1.98 1.25
N GLU A 58 15.88 1.89 1.62
CA GLU A 58 16.53 0.64 2.00
C GLU A 58 15.93 0.06 3.29
N SER A 59 15.68 0.89 4.30
CA SER A 59 15.02 0.45 5.54
C SER A 59 13.57 -0.02 5.32
N GLU A 60 12.94 0.43 4.24
CA GLU A 60 11.62 -0.03 3.77
C GLU A 60 11.72 -1.26 2.83
N ASN A 61 12.92 -1.75 2.56
CA ASN A 61 13.19 -2.82 1.58
C ASN A 61 12.67 -2.51 0.15
N LEU A 62 12.60 -1.25 -0.22
CA LEU A 62 12.31 -0.80 -1.59
C LEU A 62 13.58 -0.62 -2.44
N VAL A 63 14.72 -0.49 -1.78
CA VAL A 63 16.03 -0.34 -2.40
C VAL A 63 16.98 -1.33 -1.75
N THR A 64 17.89 -1.89 -2.55
CA THR A 64 19.00 -2.73 -2.09
C THR A 64 20.29 -1.96 -2.32
N VAL A 65 21.15 -1.88 -1.29
CA VAL A 65 22.48 -1.29 -1.37
C VAL A 65 23.54 -2.39 -1.34
N SER A 66 24.46 -2.35 -2.31
CA SER A 66 25.56 -3.30 -2.45
C SER A 66 26.86 -2.58 -2.77
N ALA A 67 27.96 -3.32 -2.87
CA ALA A 67 29.23 -2.77 -3.35
C ALA A 67 29.14 -2.17 -4.77
N GLY A 68 28.19 -2.65 -5.59
CA GLY A 68 27.90 -2.12 -6.92
C GLY A 68 27.05 -0.85 -6.95
N GLY A 69 26.57 -0.37 -5.81
CA GLY A 69 25.69 0.79 -5.68
C GLY A 69 24.25 0.40 -5.26
N SER A 70 23.36 1.37 -5.37
CA SER A 70 21.95 1.21 -4.98
C SER A 70 21.08 0.82 -6.18
N SER A 71 20.13 -0.07 -5.99
CA SER A 71 19.15 -0.48 -7.01
C SER A 71 17.77 -0.67 -6.39
N VAL A 72 16.72 -0.56 -7.21
CA VAL A 72 15.36 -0.89 -6.80
C VAL A 72 15.28 -2.37 -6.44
N ALA A 73 14.70 -2.68 -5.28
CA ALA A 73 14.55 -4.06 -4.83
C ALA A 73 13.67 -4.88 -5.79
N VAL A 74 14.06 -6.13 -6.00
CA VAL A 74 13.26 -7.14 -6.72
C VAL A 74 12.52 -7.96 -5.68
N LEU A 75 11.23 -8.14 -5.85
CA LEU A 75 10.43 -8.99 -4.97
C LEU A 75 10.42 -10.42 -5.52
N GLU A 76 10.97 -11.34 -4.77
CA GLU A 76 10.92 -12.76 -5.10
C GLU A 76 9.52 -13.34 -4.85
N SER A 77 9.16 -14.39 -5.61
CA SER A 77 7.83 -15.02 -5.49
C SER A 77 7.51 -15.50 -4.07
N ASP A 78 8.50 -15.99 -3.35
CA ASP A 78 8.30 -16.44 -1.96
C ASP A 78 8.10 -15.27 -1.01
N GLU A 79 8.78 -14.15 -1.24
CA GLU A 79 8.57 -12.93 -0.47
C GLU A 79 7.16 -12.37 -0.69
N ILE A 80 6.68 -12.38 -1.93
CA ILE A 80 5.30 -12.00 -2.26
C ILE A 80 4.30 -12.86 -1.48
N ARG A 81 4.48 -14.20 -1.46
CA ARG A 81 3.61 -15.10 -0.69
C ARG A 81 3.62 -14.78 0.81
N GLN A 82 4.79 -14.54 1.38
CA GLN A 82 4.92 -14.17 2.79
C GLN A 82 4.22 -12.85 3.11
N ILE A 83 4.39 -11.82 2.27
CA ILE A 83 3.71 -10.53 2.45
C ILE A 83 2.19 -10.72 2.44
N TYR A 84 1.65 -11.44 1.46
CA TYR A 84 0.21 -11.67 1.38
C TYR A 84 -0.30 -12.56 2.53
N HIS A 85 0.50 -13.52 3.01
CA HIS A 85 0.16 -14.33 4.19
C HIS A 85 0.04 -13.47 5.46
N LEU A 86 1.02 -12.59 5.70
CA LEU A 86 0.99 -11.64 6.83
C LEU A 86 -0.22 -10.71 6.72
N ARG A 87 -0.51 -10.18 5.53
CA ARG A 87 -1.72 -9.39 5.29
C ARG A 87 -2.99 -10.16 5.63
N ALA A 88 -3.10 -11.41 5.17
CA ALA A 88 -4.27 -12.24 5.45
C ALA A 88 -4.48 -12.47 6.94
N MET A 89 -3.41 -12.67 7.71
CA MET A 89 -3.48 -12.81 9.16
C MET A 89 -3.93 -11.51 9.84
N LEU A 90 -3.24 -10.40 9.56
CA LEU A 90 -3.46 -9.13 10.27
C LEU A 90 -4.76 -8.45 9.82
N GLU A 91 -5.01 -8.34 8.51
CA GLU A 91 -6.20 -7.67 7.97
C GLU A 91 -7.48 -8.47 8.32
N SER A 92 -7.44 -9.82 8.32
CA SER A 92 -8.60 -10.64 8.73
C SER A 92 -8.95 -10.45 10.20
N GLU A 93 -7.96 -10.29 11.07
CA GLU A 93 -8.19 -10.07 12.50
C GLU A 93 -8.80 -8.69 12.74
N ALA A 94 -8.29 -7.64 12.07
CA ALA A 94 -8.88 -6.30 12.13
C ALA A 94 -10.33 -6.30 11.63
N VAL A 95 -10.61 -6.98 10.51
CA VAL A 95 -11.96 -7.14 9.94
C VAL A 95 -12.91 -7.87 10.92
N ARG A 96 -12.41 -8.93 11.58
CA ARG A 96 -13.18 -9.65 12.60
C ARG A 96 -13.64 -8.72 13.73
N TYR A 97 -12.69 -7.96 14.30
CA TYR A 97 -12.99 -6.99 15.35
C TYR A 97 -13.99 -5.94 14.91
N CYS A 98 -13.82 -5.37 13.71
CA CYS A 98 -14.73 -4.38 13.16
C CYS A 98 -16.17 -4.92 12.99
N ALA A 99 -16.30 -6.19 12.60
CA ALA A 99 -17.62 -6.83 12.48
C ALA A 99 -18.26 -7.16 13.82
N GLU A 100 -17.47 -7.47 14.86
CA GLU A 100 -17.95 -7.72 16.21
C GLU A 100 -18.35 -6.43 16.95
N GLN A 101 -17.79 -5.29 16.54
CA GLN A 101 -18.03 -3.98 17.17
C GLN A 101 -18.39 -2.93 16.11
N VAL A 102 -19.34 -3.27 15.26
CA VAL A 102 -19.78 -2.38 14.18
C VAL A 102 -20.40 -1.09 14.73
N THR A 103 -20.00 0.04 14.15
CA THR A 103 -20.61 1.35 14.41
C THR A 103 -21.03 2.02 13.10
N PRO A 104 -22.10 2.86 13.12
CA PRO A 104 -22.52 3.59 11.92
C PRO A 104 -21.39 4.42 11.32
N GLU A 105 -20.58 5.08 12.16
CA GLU A 105 -19.42 5.89 11.73
C GLU A 105 -18.35 5.06 11.01
N LEU A 106 -18.05 3.85 11.50
CA LEU A 106 -17.12 2.95 10.84
C LEU A 106 -17.65 2.57 9.45
N VAL A 107 -18.91 2.16 9.36
CA VAL A 107 -19.54 1.74 8.10
C VAL A 107 -19.51 2.88 7.08
N GLU A 108 -19.91 4.09 7.48
CA GLU A 108 -19.89 5.27 6.63
C GLU A 108 -18.46 5.57 6.12
N THR A 109 -17.47 5.54 7.01
CA THR A 109 -16.07 5.79 6.64
C THR A 109 -15.56 4.77 5.63
N LEU A 110 -15.82 3.47 5.86
CA LEU A 110 -15.40 2.41 4.94
C LEU A 110 -16.10 2.52 3.58
N GLN A 111 -17.41 2.82 3.57
CA GLN A 111 -18.16 3.04 2.34
C GLN A 111 -17.64 4.23 1.54
N ASN A 112 -17.32 5.34 2.21
CA ASN A 112 -16.74 6.52 1.57
C ASN A 112 -15.41 6.20 0.90
N HIS A 113 -14.49 5.50 1.58
CA HIS A 113 -13.24 5.06 0.96
C HIS A 113 -13.47 4.12 -0.22
N LEU A 114 -14.45 3.21 -0.11
CA LEU A 114 -14.77 2.28 -1.18
C LEU A 114 -15.30 2.97 -2.44
N VAL A 115 -16.17 3.97 -2.27
CA VAL A 115 -16.65 4.83 -3.37
C VAL A 115 -15.46 5.51 -4.05
N GLN A 116 -14.57 6.13 -3.26
CA GLN A 116 -13.38 6.81 -3.79
C GLN A 116 -12.42 5.85 -4.51
N ILE A 117 -12.23 4.64 -3.98
CA ILE A 117 -11.41 3.61 -4.66
C ILE A 117 -12.01 3.29 -6.04
N ARG A 118 -13.30 3.00 -6.09
CA ARG A 118 -14.00 2.66 -7.34
C ARG A 118 -13.94 3.79 -8.36
N ASP A 119 -14.30 4.99 -7.93
CA ASP A 119 -14.42 6.15 -8.83
C ASP A 119 -13.05 6.56 -9.39
N ASN A 120 -11.98 6.51 -8.58
CA ASN A 120 -10.62 6.77 -9.06
C ASN A 120 -10.12 5.66 -10.00
N LEU A 121 -10.45 4.38 -9.76
CA LEU A 121 -10.11 3.30 -10.69
C LEU A 121 -10.83 3.45 -12.03
N GLN A 122 -12.10 3.86 -12.02
CA GLN A 122 -12.86 4.16 -13.24
C GLN A 122 -12.28 5.36 -14.01
N ALA A 123 -11.75 6.34 -13.30
CA ALA A 123 -11.05 7.49 -13.89
C ALA A 123 -9.60 7.18 -14.35
N GLY A 124 -9.10 5.96 -14.09
CA GLY A 124 -7.72 5.57 -14.40
C GLY A 124 -6.67 6.10 -13.40
N ASP A 125 -7.10 6.76 -12.32
CA ASP A 125 -6.21 7.29 -11.28
C ASP A 125 -5.93 6.22 -10.20
N VAL A 126 -5.11 5.23 -10.56
CA VAL A 126 -4.72 4.13 -9.65
C VAL A 126 -3.99 4.64 -8.41
N VAL A 127 -3.25 5.76 -8.51
CA VAL A 127 -2.50 6.33 -7.39
C VAL A 127 -3.44 6.85 -6.31
N LYS A 128 -4.48 7.60 -6.68
CA LYS A 128 -5.50 8.04 -5.72
C LYS A 128 -6.30 6.88 -5.15
N ALA A 129 -6.65 5.90 -5.98
CA ALA A 129 -7.31 4.68 -5.51
C ALA A 129 -6.47 3.95 -4.45
N LEU A 130 -5.15 3.89 -4.61
CA LEU A 130 -4.23 3.35 -3.61
C LEU A 130 -4.22 4.13 -2.31
N GLY A 131 -4.24 5.46 -2.37
CA GLY A 131 -4.34 6.31 -1.18
C GLY A 131 -5.60 5.99 -0.37
N HIS A 132 -6.75 5.90 -1.03
CA HIS A 132 -8.00 5.52 -0.36
C HIS A 132 -8.00 4.07 0.13
N SER A 133 -7.34 3.15 -0.60
CA SER A 133 -7.14 1.77 -0.12
C SER A 133 -6.28 1.72 1.15
N TYR A 134 -5.23 2.55 1.24
CA TYR A 134 -4.43 2.67 2.46
C TYR A 134 -5.28 3.15 3.64
N SER A 135 -6.03 4.25 3.47
CA SER A 135 -6.89 4.80 4.54
C SER A 135 -8.03 3.84 4.93
N PHE A 136 -8.54 3.04 3.99
CA PHE A 136 -9.52 1.99 4.29
C PHE A 136 -8.96 0.96 5.28
N TYR A 137 -7.76 0.44 5.04
CA TYR A 137 -7.13 -0.53 5.93
C TYR A 137 -6.68 0.10 7.25
N GLU A 138 -6.10 1.32 7.20
CA GLU A 138 -5.78 2.08 8.41
C GLU A 138 -6.99 2.19 9.33
N ARG A 139 -8.17 2.56 8.79
CA ARG A 139 -9.40 2.68 9.57
C ARG A 139 -9.80 1.36 10.22
N LEU A 140 -9.67 0.23 9.53
CA LEU A 140 -9.94 -1.09 10.11
C LEU A 140 -9.03 -1.39 11.30
N PHE A 141 -7.72 -1.18 11.16
CA PHE A 141 -6.75 -1.42 12.24
C PHE A 141 -6.95 -0.47 13.43
N MET A 142 -7.18 0.81 13.17
CA MET A 142 -7.41 1.79 14.23
C MET A 142 -8.70 1.49 15.00
N THR A 143 -9.78 1.16 14.29
CA THR A 143 -11.05 0.77 14.94
C THR A 143 -10.91 -0.50 15.78
N ALA A 144 -10.12 -1.47 15.31
CA ALA A 144 -9.82 -2.68 16.06
C ALA A 144 -8.84 -2.47 17.23
N GLY A 145 -8.29 -1.26 17.43
CA GLY A 145 -7.26 -1.00 18.44
C GLY A 145 -5.92 -1.68 18.15
N MET A 146 -5.69 -2.13 16.91
CA MET A 146 -4.53 -2.93 16.51
C MET A 146 -3.37 -2.04 16.01
N THR A 147 -2.98 -1.03 16.82
CA THR A 147 -1.97 -0.03 16.43
C THR A 147 -0.60 -0.64 16.13
N VAL A 148 -0.15 -1.61 16.93
CA VAL A 148 1.14 -2.30 16.70
C VAL A 148 1.12 -3.12 15.41
N ALA A 149 -0.01 -3.79 15.11
CA ALA A 149 -0.17 -4.52 13.85
C ALA A 149 -0.18 -3.57 12.64
N TRP A 150 -0.78 -2.38 12.80
CA TRP A 150 -0.71 -1.33 11.80
C TRP A 150 0.72 -0.84 11.55
N GLU A 151 1.49 -0.55 12.60
CA GLU A 151 2.91 -0.16 12.49
C GLU A 151 3.73 -1.22 11.73
N LEU A 152 3.49 -2.51 11.97
CA LEU A 152 4.14 -3.59 11.22
C LEU A 152 3.72 -3.59 9.74
N THR A 153 2.43 -3.35 9.47
CA THR A 153 1.90 -3.25 8.10
C THR A 153 2.48 -2.03 7.39
N GLU A 154 2.64 -0.90 8.07
CA GLU A 154 3.27 0.30 7.53
C GLU A 154 4.73 0.07 7.12
N ARG A 155 5.50 -0.69 7.87
CA ARG A 155 6.88 -1.07 7.49
C ARG A 155 6.93 -1.90 6.21
N LEU A 156 5.85 -2.60 5.88
CA LEU A 156 5.71 -3.35 4.63
C LEU A 156 5.04 -2.51 3.53
N ASN A 157 4.57 -1.30 3.86
CA ASN A 157 3.66 -0.52 3.02
C ASN A 157 4.22 -0.22 1.63
N GLY A 158 5.51 0.07 1.50
CA GLY A 158 6.14 0.28 0.20
C GLY A 158 6.00 -0.94 -0.73
N ARG A 159 6.29 -2.15 -0.20
CA ARG A 159 6.14 -3.42 -0.94
C ARG A 159 4.69 -3.77 -1.21
N ILE A 160 3.82 -3.60 -0.21
CA ILE A 160 2.37 -3.79 -0.33
C ILE A 160 1.79 -2.82 -1.35
N GLY A 161 2.14 -1.54 -1.29
CA GLY A 161 1.68 -0.50 -2.21
C GLY A 161 2.05 -0.82 -3.65
N ARG A 162 3.30 -1.28 -3.89
CA ARG A 162 3.74 -1.73 -5.19
C ARG A 162 2.92 -2.92 -5.71
N LEU A 163 2.73 -3.95 -4.89
CA LEU A 163 1.92 -5.12 -5.26
C LEU A 163 0.46 -4.73 -5.54
N ARG A 164 -0.11 -3.84 -4.74
CA ARG A 164 -1.45 -3.30 -4.96
C ARG A 164 -1.52 -2.48 -6.26
N PHE A 165 -0.54 -1.62 -6.54
CA PHE A 165 -0.49 -0.87 -7.79
C PHE A 165 -0.47 -1.79 -9.00
N MET A 166 0.44 -2.76 -9.01
CA MET A 166 0.55 -3.74 -10.10
C MET A 166 -0.78 -4.47 -10.36
N THR A 167 -1.43 -4.94 -9.30
CA THR A 167 -2.70 -5.68 -9.44
C THR A 167 -3.86 -4.78 -9.83
N LEU A 168 -4.02 -3.61 -9.21
CA LEU A 168 -5.12 -2.66 -9.49
C LEU A 168 -5.00 -2.01 -10.87
N SER A 169 -3.80 -1.96 -11.46
CA SER A 169 -3.58 -1.49 -12.84
C SER A 169 -4.11 -2.48 -13.89
N THR A 170 -4.51 -3.70 -13.49
CA THR A 170 -5.16 -4.63 -14.40
C THR A 170 -6.67 -4.38 -14.48
N GLN A 171 -7.25 -4.49 -15.69
CA GLN A 171 -8.70 -4.29 -15.87
C GLN A 171 -9.52 -5.25 -15.01
N GLU A 172 -9.10 -6.50 -14.89
CA GLU A 172 -9.78 -7.50 -14.07
C GLU A 172 -9.85 -7.07 -12.60
N ARG A 173 -8.74 -6.63 -12.02
CA ARG A 173 -8.67 -6.29 -10.59
C ARG A 173 -9.29 -4.92 -10.30
N ALA A 174 -9.25 -3.98 -11.25
CA ALA A 174 -9.92 -2.69 -11.13
C ALA A 174 -11.45 -2.85 -10.95
N VAL A 175 -12.03 -3.91 -11.49
CA VAL A 175 -13.46 -4.24 -11.33
C VAL A 175 -13.69 -5.12 -10.10
N LYS A 176 -12.98 -6.25 -9.98
CA LYS A 176 -13.18 -7.22 -8.88
C LYS A 176 -12.71 -6.72 -7.52
N GLY A 177 -11.67 -5.88 -7.49
CA GLY A 177 -11.12 -5.37 -6.24
C GLY A 177 -12.13 -4.63 -5.38
N PRO A 178 -12.77 -3.58 -5.90
CA PRO A 178 -13.84 -2.86 -5.21
C PRO A 178 -15.03 -3.74 -4.83
N SER A 179 -15.43 -4.68 -5.71
CA SER A 179 -16.52 -5.62 -5.42
C SER A 179 -16.22 -6.53 -4.22
N ASN A 180 -14.99 -7.04 -4.13
CA ASN A 180 -14.56 -7.84 -3.00
C ASN A 180 -14.48 -7.01 -1.69
N LEU A 181 -14.03 -5.75 -1.76
CA LEU A 181 -14.06 -4.85 -0.61
C LEU A 181 -15.50 -4.54 -0.18
N GLN A 182 -16.43 -4.37 -1.13
CA GLN A 182 -17.85 -4.20 -0.83
C GLN A 182 -18.42 -5.41 -0.09
N GLU A 183 -18.04 -6.64 -0.46
CA GLU A 183 -18.44 -7.87 0.24
C GLU A 183 -17.96 -7.85 1.70
N ILE A 184 -16.70 -7.40 1.94
CA ILE A 184 -16.16 -7.25 3.30
C ILE A 184 -16.97 -6.22 4.11
N VAL A 185 -17.20 -5.02 3.55
CA VAL A 185 -17.95 -3.95 4.23
C VAL A 185 -19.39 -4.39 4.53
N SER A 186 -20.04 -5.08 3.59
CA SER A 186 -21.39 -5.59 3.78
C SER A 186 -21.49 -6.58 4.95
N ASN A 187 -20.53 -7.51 5.06
CA ASN A 187 -20.48 -8.47 6.16
C ASN A 187 -20.13 -7.80 7.51
N ILE A 188 -19.25 -6.78 7.51
CA ILE A 188 -19.00 -5.95 8.71
C ILE A 188 -20.29 -5.28 9.14
N THR A 189 -21.03 -4.65 8.21
CA THR A 189 -22.29 -3.95 8.50
C THR A 189 -23.35 -4.89 9.12
N GLN A 190 -23.35 -6.15 8.70
CA GLN A 190 -24.26 -7.18 9.24
C GLN A 190 -23.82 -7.78 10.57
N GLY A 191 -22.60 -7.45 11.04
CA GLY A 191 -22.01 -8.06 12.23
C GLY A 191 -21.57 -9.52 12.04
N ASP A 192 -21.54 -10.02 10.80
CA ASP A 192 -21.10 -11.38 10.50
C ASP A 192 -19.57 -11.45 10.39
N SER A 193 -18.92 -11.59 11.55
CA SER A 193 -17.46 -11.66 11.61
C SER A 193 -16.86 -12.84 10.85
N LYS A 194 -17.56 -13.99 10.79
CA LYS A 194 -17.08 -15.16 10.06
C LYS A 194 -17.12 -14.94 8.54
N ALA A 195 -18.22 -14.40 8.03
CA ALA A 195 -18.33 -14.07 6.62
C ALA A 195 -17.37 -12.94 6.23
N ALA A 196 -17.22 -11.91 7.06
CA ALA A 196 -16.28 -10.81 6.84
C ALA A 196 -14.82 -11.30 6.73
N VAL A 197 -14.37 -12.16 7.65
CA VAL A 197 -13.04 -12.80 7.60
C VAL A 197 -12.86 -13.65 6.35
N LYS A 198 -13.87 -14.45 5.97
CA LYS A 198 -13.82 -15.27 4.76
C LYS A 198 -13.70 -14.41 3.50
N ALA A 199 -14.47 -13.34 3.41
CA ALA A 199 -14.41 -12.38 2.29
C ALA A 199 -13.03 -11.67 2.22
N CYS A 200 -12.48 -11.25 3.37
CA CYS A 200 -11.16 -10.63 3.46
C CYS A 200 -10.07 -11.58 2.96
N ARG A 201 -10.03 -12.82 3.44
CA ARG A 201 -9.06 -13.83 2.99
C ARG A 201 -9.15 -14.10 1.50
N LYS A 202 -10.38 -14.29 0.97
CA LYS A 202 -10.63 -14.47 -0.47
C LYS A 202 -10.06 -13.29 -1.28
N HIS A 203 -10.33 -12.05 -0.85
CA HIS A 203 -9.83 -10.83 -1.49
C HIS A 203 -8.30 -10.81 -1.55
N ILE A 204 -7.63 -11.18 -0.44
CA ILE A 204 -6.18 -11.19 -0.34
C ILE A 204 -5.57 -12.32 -1.17
N ASP A 205 -6.16 -13.52 -1.16
CA ASP A 205 -5.71 -14.67 -1.95
C ASP A 205 -5.80 -14.41 -3.45
N GLU A 206 -6.86 -13.75 -3.92
CA GLU A 206 -6.99 -13.33 -5.32
C GLU A 206 -5.92 -12.31 -5.70
N ALA A 207 -5.65 -11.33 -4.82
CA ALA A 207 -4.60 -10.35 -5.05
C ALA A 207 -3.19 -11.00 -5.05
N CYS A 208 -2.96 -12.00 -4.19
CA CYS A 208 -1.71 -12.77 -4.17
C CYS A 208 -1.48 -13.50 -5.50
N ARG A 209 -2.49 -14.24 -5.97
CA ARG A 209 -2.40 -14.97 -7.26
C ARG A 209 -2.10 -14.04 -8.42
N MET A 210 -2.78 -12.90 -8.48
CA MET A 210 -2.53 -11.87 -9.51
C MET A 210 -1.12 -11.29 -9.39
N GLY A 211 -0.70 -10.91 -8.19
CA GLY A 211 0.65 -10.36 -7.95
C GLY A 211 1.76 -11.33 -8.35
N LEU A 212 1.61 -12.62 -8.04
CA LEU A 212 2.56 -13.67 -8.46
C LEU A 212 2.57 -13.87 -9.99
N HIS A 213 1.43 -13.75 -10.65
CA HIS A 213 1.34 -13.85 -12.10
C HIS A 213 2.06 -12.68 -12.78
N LEU A 214 1.79 -11.46 -12.34
CA LEU A 214 2.40 -10.25 -12.90
C LEU A 214 3.91 -10.16 -12.65
N ASN A 215 4.37 -10.63 -11.48
CA ASN A 215 5.78 -10.59 -11.13
C ASN A 215 6.66 -11.57 -11.96
N LYS A 216 6.05 -12.55 -12.62
CA LYS A 216 6.74 -13.51 -13.51
C LYS A 216 6.89 -12.99 -14.94
N GLN A 217 6.17 -11.95 -15.31
CA GLN A 217 6.25 -11.37 -16.66
C GLN A 217 7.44 -10.40 -16.67
N PRO A 218 8.46 -10.61 -17.54
CA PRO A 218 9.51 -9.63 -17.71
C PRO A 218 8.91 -8.33 -18.25
N SER A 219 9.28 -7.22 -17.62
CA SER A 219 8.93 -5.85 -18.03
C SER A 219 9.65 -5.48 -19.30
#